data_c89e06ad42971b539a6dda12f9f78da5
#
_entry.id   c89e06ad42971b539a6dda12f9f78da5
#
_cell.length_a   1.000
_cell.length_b   1.000
_cell.length_c   1.000
_cell.angle_alpha   90.00
_cell.angle_beta   90.00
_cell.angle_gamma   90.00
#
_symmetry.space_group_name_H-M   'P 1'
#
loop_
_entity.id
_entity.type
_entity.pdbx_description
1 polymer ?
#
loop_
_entity_poly.entity_id
_entity_poly.type
_entity_poly.pdbx_seq_one_letter_code
_entity_poly.pdbx_strand_id
1 'polypeptide(L)'
;SRMMDAVPMADVVITNPTHYAVALKYDQDGTGAPKVVAKGQDFMAKQIREVAAANDVPLFEAPPLARALHGMVEIGHEIPGDLFKAVAQVLAYVYQLKTFKETQKARPVAPSYFDVPAQYRGDIA
;
A
#
# COMPACT_ATOMS: atom_id res chain seq x y z
N SER A 1 -15.63 9.68 7.70
CA SER A 1 -14.36 10.37 7.72
C SER A 1 -13.89 10.64 6.30
N ARG A 2 -13.30 11.81 6.09
CA ARG A 2 -12.77 12.17 4.75
C ARG A 2 -11.66 11.22 4.29
N MET A 3 -10.89 10.72 5.22
CA MET A 3 -9.85 9.75 4.92
C MET A 3 -10.46 8.51 4.24
N MET A 4 -11.56 8.02 4.75
CA MET A 4 -12.21 6.84 4.18
C MET A 4 -12.75 7.10 2.76
N ASP A 5 -13.10 8.34 2.45
CA ASP A 5 -13.56 8.69 1.10
C ASP A 5 -12.44 8.54 0.05
N ALA A 6 -11.19 8.59 0.47
CA ALA A 6 -10.05 8.44 -0.44
C ALA A 6 -9.72 6.99 -0.76
N VAL A 7 -10.16 6.04 0.07
CA VAL A 7 -9.80 4.63 -0.10
C VAL A 7 -10.27 4.06 -1.44
N PRO A 8 -11.50 4.32 -1.92
CA PRO A 8 -11.93 3.79 -3.22
C PRO A 8 -11.08 4.24 -4.40
N MET A 9 -10.35 5.33 -4.25
CA MET A 9 -9.49 5.89 -5.31
C MET A 9 -8.03 5.46 -5.20
N ALA A 10 -7.70 4.66 -4.21
CA ALA A 10 -6.32 4.21 -3.99
C ALA A 10 -5.92 3.18 -5.04
N ASP A 11 -4.62 3.06 -5.28
CA ASP A 11 -4.07 2.04 -6.18
C ASP A 11 -3.85 0.70 -5.47
N VAL A 12 -3.58 0.74 -4.18
CA VAL A 12 -3.34 -0.45 -3.38
C VAL A 12 -3.51 -0.11 -1.90
N VAL A 13 -3.90 -1.11 -1.11
CA VAL A 13 -3.84 -1.03 0.35
C VAL A 13 -2.81 -2.05 0.82
N ILE A 14 -1.77 -1.56 1.47
CA ILE A 14 -0.71 -2.41 2.01
C ILE A 14 -1.06 -2.75 3.46
N THR A 15 -1.01 -4.02 3.80
CA THR A 15 -1.51 -4.49 5.09
C THR A 15 -0.44 -5.21 5.91
N ASN A 16 -0.54 -5.01 7.20
CA ASN A 16 -0.07 -5.95 8.20
C ASN A 16 -1.37 -6.50 8.81
N PRO A 17 -1.81 -7.67 8.40
CA PRO A 17 -3.19 -8.11 8.62
C PRO A 17 -3.60 -7.99 10.06
N THR A 18 -4.76 -7.44 10.28
CA THR A 18 -5.42 -7.08 11.53
C THR A 18 -4.86 -5.83 12.20
N HIS A 19 -3.56 -5.51 12.08
CA HIS A 19 -3.00 -4.38 12.82
C HIS A 19 -2.94 -3.08 12.04
N TYR A 20 -2.49 -3.12 10.78
CA TYR A 20 -2.31 -1.90 10.00
C TYR A 20 -2.82 -2.06 8.57
N ALA A 21 -3.41 -1.00 8.06
CA ALA A 21 -3.73 -0.88 6.64
C ALA A 21 -3.37 0.54 6.19
N VAL A 22 -2.70 0.64 5.04
CA VAL A 22 -2.24 1.91 4.50
C VAL A 22 -2.61 1.97 3.03
N ALA A 23 -3.44 2.94 2.66
CA ALA A 23 -3.86 3.13 1.27
C ALA A 23 -2.90 4.09 0.58
N LEU A 24 -2.41 3.67 -0.58
CA LEU A 24 -1.47 4.44 -1.39
C LEU A 24 -2.10 4.81 -2.71
N LYS A 25 -1.80 6.02 -3.16
CA LYS A 25 -2.20 6.49 -4.48
C LYS A 25 -0.98 7.07 -5.19
N TYR A 26 -0.77 6.61 -6.42
CA TYR A 26 0.28 7.13 -7.27
C TYR A 26 -0.34 7.83 -8.47
N ASP A 27 -0.05 9.12 -8.62
CA ASP A 27 -0.49 9.90 -9.75
C ASP A 27 0.53 9.75 -10.87
N GLN A 28 0.21 8.95 -11.87
CA GLN A 28 1.12 8.67 -12.98
C GLN A 28 1.39 9.90 -13.84
N ASP A 29 0.50 10.88 -13.84
CA ASP A 29 0.69 12.14 -14.56
C ASP A 29 1.47 13.17 -13.74
N GLY A 30 1.66 12.90 -12.47
CA GLY A 30 2.40 13.77 -11.57
C GLY A 30 3.88 13.48 -11.59
N THR A 31 4.63 14.39 -10.99
CA THR A 31 6.08 14.27 -10.87
C THR A 31 6.50 13.82 -9.48
N GLY A 32 5.55 13.57 -8.61
CA GLY A 32 5.81 13.22 -7.22
C GLY A 32 5.83 11.73 -6.96
N ALA A 33 6.20 11.38 -5.74
CA ALA A 33 6.14 10.02 -5.25
C ALA A 33 4.71 9.63 -4.88
N PRO A 34 4.43 8.33 -4.70
CA PRO A 34 3.15 7.90 -4.15
C PRO A 34 2.85 8.56 -2.82
N LYS A 35 1.56 8.76 -2.54
CA LYS A 35 1.09 9.39 -1.31
C LYS A 35 0.31 8.39 -0.48
N VAL A 36 0.41 8.54 0.84
CA VAL A 36 -0.51 7.87 1.77
C VAL A 36 -1.80 8.68 1.80
N VAL A 37 -2.89 8.09 1.35
CA VAL A 37 -4.19 8.78 1.33
C VAL A 37 -5.10 8.35 2.48
N ALA A 38 -4.80 7.21 3.10
CA ALA A 38 -5.50 6.75 4.29
C ALA A 38 -4.59 5.79 5.04
N LYS A 39 -4.72 5.74 6.35
CA LYS A 39 -4.05 4.74 7.17
C LYS A 39 -4.84 4.52 8.44
N GLY A 40 -4.74 3.32 8.98
CA GLY A 40 -5.45 2.99 10.20
C GLY A 40 -4.85 1.80 10.90
N GLN A 41 -5.24 1.67 12.16
CA GLN A 41 -4.81 0.60 13.05
C GLN A 41 -6.04 -0.11 13.59
N ASP A 42 -5.95 -1.42 13.73
CA ASP A 42 -6.98 -2.28 14.32
C ASP A 42 -8.36 -2.07 13.67
N PHE A 43 -9.33 -1.49 14.36
CA PHE A 43 -10.67 -1.29 13.81
C PHE A 43 -10.66 -0.45 12.54
N MET A 44 -9.87 0.64 12.52
CA MET A 44 -9.77 1.47 11.31
C MET A 44 -9.09 0.71 10.18
N ALA A 45 -8.10 -0.14 10.48
CA ALA A 45 -7.48 -0.98 9.47
C ALA A 45 -8.52 -1.91 8.84
N LYS A 46 -9.39 -2.49 9.65
CA LYS A 46 -10.47 -3.34 9.16
C LYS A 46 -11.41 -2.58 8.24
N GLN A 47 -11.81 -1.37 8.63
CA GLN A 47 -12.68 -0.54 7.78
C GLN A 47 -12.02 -0.22 6.45
N ILE A 48 -10.74 0.13 6.45
CA ILE A 48 -10.00 0.41 5.22
C ILE A 48 -10.01 -0.83 4.31
N ARG A 49 -9.73 -2.01 4.86
CA ARG A 49 -9.74 -3.25 4.07
C ARG A 49 -11.13 -3.53 3.48
N GLU A 50 -12.18 -3.31 4.24
CA GLU A 50 -13.54 -3.56 3.78
C GLU A 50 -13.93 -2.61 2.64
N VAL A 51 -13.61 -1.33 2.78
CA VAL A 51 -13.89 -0.34 1.73
C VAL A 51 -13.07 -0.64 0.48
N ALA A 52 -11.80 -1.00 0.65
CA ALA A 52 -10.94 -1.37 -0.48
C ALA A 52 -11.50 -2.55 -1.24
N ALA A 53 -11.87 -3.61 -0.54
CA ALA A 53 -12.43 -4.81 -1.16
C ALA A 53 -13.73 -4.51 -1.90
N ALA A 54 -14.59 -3.68 -1.32
CA ALA A 54 -15.87 -3.30 -1.94
C ALA A 54 -15.70 -2.46 -3.20
N ASN A 55 -14.53 -1.86 -3.40
CA ASN A 55 -14.24 -0.98 -4.53
C ASN A 55 -13.14 -1.52 -5.45
N ASP A 56 -12.84 -2.82 -5.35
CA ASP A 56 -11.85 -3.48 -6.18
C ASP A 56 -10.45 -2.88 -6.06
N VAL A 57 -10.13 -2.28 -4.93
CA VAL A 57 -8.77 -1.84 -4.63
C VAL A 57 -8.00 -3.04 -4.09
N PRO A 58 -6.87 -3.40 -4.71
CA PRO A 58 -6.14 -4.57 -4.28
C PRO A 58 -5.54 -4.41 -2.89
N LEU A 59 -5.54 -5.51 -2.14
CA LEU A 59 -4.88 -5.61 -0.85
C LEU A 59 -3.57 -6.36 -1.05
N PHE A 60 -2.51 -5.86 -0.48
CA PHE A 60 -1.19 -6.51 -0.56
C PHE A 60 -0.60 -6.61 0.84
N GLU A 61 -0.38 -7.84 1.28
CA GLU A 61 0.17 -8.09 2.61
C GLU A 61 1.69 -7.94 2.59
N ALA A 62 2.20 -6.98 3.34
CA ALA A 62 3.63 -6.75 3.52
C ALA A 62 3.84 -6.11 4.89
N PRO A 63 3.86 -6.91 5.97
CA PRO A 63 3.85 -6.38 7.33
C PRO A 63 4.94 -5.35 7.63
N PRO A 64 6.21 -5.57 7.27
CA PRO A 64 7.24 -4.56 7.54
C PRO A 64 6.97 -3.25 6.84
N LEU A 65 6.52 -3.32 5.58
CA LEU A 65 6.24 -2.12 4.79
C LEU A 65 5.02 -1.38 5.34
N ALA A 66 3.97 -2.12 5.70
CA ALA A 66 2.78 -1.51 6.30
C ALA A 66 3.12 -0.78 7.59
N ARG A 67 3.92 -1.41 8.46
CA ARG A 67 4.36 -0.76 9.70
C ARG A 67 5.18 0.50 9.45
N ALA A 68 6.10 0.43 8.49
CA ALA A 68 6.93 1.59 8.13
C ALA A 68 6.07 2.75 7.62
N LEU A 69 5.19 2.48 6.67
CA LEU A 69 4.32 3.50 6.10
C LEU A 69 3.40 4.11 7.14
N HIS A 70 2.78 3.27 7.98
CA HIS A 70 1.88 3.76 9.01
C HIS A 70 2.60 4.66 10.02
N GLY A 71 3.81 4.27 10.41
CA GLY A 71 4.56 5.01 11.43
C GLY A 71 5.24 6.27 10.93
N MET A 72 5.57 6.35 9.64
CA MET A 72 6.41 7.42 9.13
C MET A 72 5.68 8.48 8.32
N VAL A 73 4.56 8.13 7.68
CA VAL A 73 3.99 9.00 6.65
C VAL A 73 2.62 9.50 7.08
N GLU A 74 2.49 10.81 7.16
CA GLU A 74 1.21 11.46 7.45
C GLU A 74 0.27 11.37 6.25
N ILE A 75 -1.03 11.29 6.52
CA ILE A 75 -2.05 11.28 5.47
C ILE A 75 -1.91 12.51 4.58
N GLY A 76 -1.92 12.30 3.28
CA GLY A 76 -1.77 13.34 2.28
C GLY A 76 -0.33 13.61 1.87
N HIS A 77 0.64 12.99 2.54
CA HIS A 77 2.06 13.20 2.26
C HIS A 77 2.63 12.11 1.36
N GLU A 78 3.66 12.48 0.62
CA GLU A 78 4.42 11.53 -0.17
C GLU A 78 5.24 10.60 0.72
N ILE A 79 5.49 9.41 0.24
CA ILE A 79 6.36 8.47 0.95
C ILE A 79 7.81 8.97 0.88
N PRO A 80 8.63 8.67 1.89
CA PRO A 80 10.04 9.06 1.88
C PRO A 80 10.86 8.19 0.92
N GLY A 81 12.00 8.73 0.50
CA GLY A 81 12.88 8.05 -0.45
C GLY A 81 13.29 6.64 -0.03
N ASP A 82 13.48 6.42 1.27
CA ASP A 82 13.85 5.11 1.80
C ASP A 82 12.83 4.02 1.49
N LEU A 83 11.59 4.38 1.14
CA LEU A 83 10.55 3.41 0.84
C LEU A 83 10.18 3.37 -0.65
N PHE A 84 10.87 4.15 -1.50
CA PHE A 84 10.54 4.20 -2.93
C PHE A 84 10.61 2.82 -3.59
N LYS A 85 11.71 2.12 -3.36
CA LYS A 85 11.93 0.83 -4.02
C LYS A 85 10.88 -0.21 -3.60
N ALA A 86 10.62 -0.28 -2.30
CA ALA A 86 9.64 -1.25 -1.78
C ALA A 86 8.24 -0.97 -2.33
N VAL A 87 7.82 0.30 -2.30
CA VAL A 87 6.49 0.68 -2.80
C VAL A 87 6.40 0.47 -4.31
N ALA A 88 7.47 0.80 -5.05
CA ALA A 88 7.49 0.57 -6.50
C ALA A 88 7.34 -0.91 -6.84
N GLN A 89 7.94 -1.81 -6.07
CA GLN A 89 7.77 -3.25 -6.28
C GLN A 89 6.31 -3.69 -6.11
N VAL A 90 5.62 -3.16 -5.09
CA VAL A 90 4.22 -3.47 -4.88
C VAL A 90 3.36 -2.94 -6.01
N LEU A 91 3.55 -1.68 -6.39
CA LEU A 91 2.76 -1.05 -7.45
C LEU A 91 2.97 -1.75 -8.79
N ALA A 92 4.22 -2.11 -9.11
CA ALA A 92 4.52 -2.83 -10.34
C ALA A 92 3.79 -4.18 -10.38
N TYR A 93 3.82 -4.91 -9.27
CA TYR A 93 3.11 -6.18 -9.18
C TYR A 93 1.60 -6.00 -9.37
N VAL A 94 1.02 -5.01 -8.69
CA VAL A 94 -0.42 -4.73 -8.78
C VAL A 94 -0.83 -4.40 -10.21
N TYR A 95 -0.06 -3.58 -10.91
CA TYR A 95 -0.34 -3.23 -12.31
C TYR A 95 -0.18 -4.45 -13.22
N GLN A 96 0.85 -5.26 -13.00
CA GLN A 96 1.05 -6.50 -13.77
C GLN A 96 -0.09 -7.49 -13.54
N LEU A 97 -0.56 -7.60 -12.31
CA LEU A 97 -1.69 -8.49 -11.99
C LEU A 97 -2.97 -8.02 -12.68
N LYS A 98 -3.21 -6.72 -12.71
CA LYS A 98 -4.36 -6.15 -13.42
C LYS A 98 -4.26 -6.46 -14.92
N THR A 99 -3.10 -6.26 -15.52
CA THR A 99 -2.86 -6.59 -16.92
C THR A 99 -3.06 -8.08 -17.19
N PHE A 100 -2.58 -8.94 -16.29
CA PHE A 100 -2.80 -10.38 -16.42
C PHE A 100 -4.28 -10.73 -16.42
N LYS A 101 -5.07 -10.13 -15.52
CA LYS A 101 -6.50 -10.38 -15.48
C LYS A 101 -7.20 -9.97 -16.77
N GLU A 102 -6.71 -8.92 -17.43
CA GLU A 102 -7.27 -8.45 -18.69
C GLU A 102 -6.82 -9.30 -19.90
N THR A 103 -5.56 -9.72 -19.92
CA THR A 103 -4.93 -10.34 -21.11
C THR A 103 -4.68 -11.83 -20.98
N GLN A 104 -4.61 -12.36 -19.78
CA GLN A 104 -4.33 -13.77 -19.49
C GLN A 104 -2.97 -14.24 -20.05
N LYS A 105 -2.02 -13.32 -20.25
CA LYS A 105 -0.73 -13.69 -20.88
C LYS A 105 0.23 -14.35 -19.90
N ALA A 106 0.72 -13.63 -18.91
CA ALA A 106 1.71 -14.16 -17.97
C ALA A 106 1.32 -13.75 -16.56
N ARG A 107 1.23 -14.73 -15.67
CA ARG A 107 0.93 -14.43 -14.27
C ARG A 107 2.15 -13.84 -13.60
N PRO A 108 2.04 -12.64 -13.02
CA PRO A 108 3.17 -12.03 -12.32
C PRO A 108 3.49 -12.76 -11.02
N VAL A 109 4.73 -12.67 -10.60
CA VAL A 109 5.19 -13.22 -9.33
C VAL A 109 5.20 -12.09 -8.30
N ALA A 110 4.52 -12.33 -7.17
CA ALA A 110 4.49 -11.34 -6.10
C ALA A 110 5.87 -11.16 -5.48
N PRO A 111 6.30 -9.92 -5.19
CA PRO A 111 7.54 -9.72 -4.47
C PRO A 111 7.44 -10.29 -3.06
N SER A 112 8.52 -10.92 -2.59
CA SER A 112 8.55 -11.55 -1.27
C SER A 112 9.52 -10.89 -0.31
N TYR A 113 10.40 -10.04 -0.81
CA TYR A 113 11.37 -9.33 0.02
C TYR A 113 11.34 -7.84 -0.31
N PHE A 114 11.32 -7.03 0.75
CA PHE A 114 11.33 -5.57 0.63
C PHE A 114 12.48 -5.01 1.47
N ASP A 115 13.24 -4.11 0.86
CA ASP A 115 14.31 -3.41 1.55
C ASP A 115 13.69 -2.26 2.36
N VAL A 116 13.26 -2.58 3.57
CA VAL A 116 12.70 -1.61 4.50
C VAL A 116 13.71 -1.39 5.61
N PRO A 117 14.09 -0.13 5.91
CA PRO A 117 15.04 0.15 7.00
C PRO A 117 14.58 -0.52 8.30
N ALA A 118 15.52 -1.13 9.03
CA ALA A 118 15.22 -1.95 10.20
C ALA A 118 14.45 -1.18 11.27
N GLN A 119 14.71 0.10 11.42
CA GLN A 119 14.05 0.95 12.40
C GLN A 119 12.54 1.08 12.16
N TYR A 120 12.07 0.79 10.95
CA TYR A 120 10.66 0.92 10.57
C TYR A 120 9.94 -0.42 10.51
N ARG A 121 10.67 -1.53 10.50
CA ARG A 121 10.06 -2.85 10.33
C ARG A 121 9.36 -3.36 11.58
N GLY A 122 9.68 -2.78 12.75
CA GLY A 122 9.11 -3.23 14.01
C GLY A 122 9.66 -4.54 14.51
N ASP A 123 10.78 -5.03 13.95
CA ASP A 123 11.44 -6.26 14.36
C ASP A 123 12.65 -5.99 15.28
N ILE A 124 12.81 -4.78 15.71
CA ILE A 124 13.82 -4.40 16.70
C ILE A 124 13.16 -4.49 18.06
N ALA A 125 13.67 -5.38 18.84
CA ALA A 125 13.15 -5.61 20.20
C ALA A 125 13.46 -4.44 21.13
#